data_74045cf602448f84efb16f53be4e20a9
#
_entry.id   74045cf602448f84efb16f53be4e20a9
#
_cell.length_a   1.000
_cell.length_b   1.000
_cell.length_c   1.000
_cell.angle_alpha   90.00
_cell.angle_beta   90.00
_cell.angle_gamma   90.00
#
_symmetry.space_group_name_H-M   'P 1'
#
loop_
_entity.id
_entity.type
_entity.pdbx_description
1 polymer ?
#
loop_
_entity_poly.entity_id
_entity_poly.type
_entity_poly.pdbx_seq_one_letter_code
_entity_poly.pdbx_strand_id
1 'polypeptide(L)'
;KSTLLFALSGIDGVDGGKIVFDGKDLSEFGETELSDIRRTKMGLIFQQPTMLKSLNILDNIILPSIRGNRKNIAKVSEKARTLLKRVGIAELETRDTTQVSGGQLQRAGICRALMSSPKIIFGDEPTGALNSKSAHEIMDIFSEINADGTAIMLVTHDAKVAARTERILFMLDGKIVSELKLPKLNGSDIERRVEEVTAKMLEVGI
;
A
#
# COMPACT_ATOMS: atom_id res chain seq x y z
N LYS A 1 -11.74 7.38 -6.95
CA LYS A 1 -10.35 7.29 -6.42
C LYS A 1 -9.81 5.88 -6.61
N SER A 2 -10.42 4.84 -6.06
CA SER A 2 -10.00 3.44 -6.20
C SER A 2 -9.89 2.99 -7.65
N THR A 3 -10.81 3.39 -8.53
CA THR A 3 -10.74 3.14 -9.98
C THR A 3 -9.43 3.65 -10.60
N LEU A 4 -9.00 4.88 -10.24
CA LEU A 4 -7.73 5.42 -10.71
C LEU A 4 -6.54 4.59 -10.21
N LEU A 5 -6.57 4.20 -8.92
CA LEU A 5 -5.51 3.36 -8.33
C LEU A 5 -5.44 2.00 -9.04
N PHE A 6 -6.57 1.36 -9.32
CA PHE A 6 -6.62 0.07 -10.00
C PHE A 6 -6.16 0.18 -11.47
N ALA A 7 -6.52 1.26 -12.15
CA ALA A 7 -5.98 1.53 -13.49
C ALA A 7 -4.45 1.72 -13.46
N LEU A 8 -3.92 2.55 -12.55
CA LEU A 8 -2.50 2.80 -12.42
C LEU A 8 -1.68 1.56 -12.01
N SER A 9 -2.30 0.63 -11.28
CA SER A 9 -1.68 -0.64 -10.91
C SER A 9 -1.85 -1.73 -11.97
N GLY A 10 -2.53 -1.44 -13.09
CA GLY A 10 -2.78 -2.38 -14.17
C GLY A 10 -3.77 -3.51 -13.78
N ILE A 11 -4.61 -3.31 -12.75
CA ILE A 11 -5.70 -4.24 -12.40
C ILE A 11 -6.86 -4.02 -13.36
N ASP A 12 -7.26 -2.76 -13.54
CA ASP A 12 -8.32 -2.37 -14.47
C ASP A 12 -7.71 -1.81 -15.76
N GLY A 13 -8.34 -2.11 -16.89
CA GLY A 13 -8.02 -1.48 -18.16
C GLY A 13 -8.44 -0.01 -18.20
N VAL A 14 -7.92 0.72 -19.18
CA VAL A 14 -8.30 2.12 -19.46
C VAL A 14 -8.84 2.23 -20.90
N ASP A 15 -9.86 3.06 -21.10
CA ASP A 15 -10.43 3.31 -22.44
C ASP A 15 -9.54 4.22 -23.29
N GLY A 16 -8.60 4.92 -22.67
CA GLY A 16 -7.67 5.82 -23.36
C GLY A 16 -6.63 6.43 -22.42
N GLY A 17 -5.68 7.11 -23.03
CA GLY A 17 -4.52 7.66 -22.29
C GLY A 17 -3.37 6.67 -22.23
N LYS A 18 -2.38 6.97 -21.38
CA LYS A 18 -1.15 6.21 -21.27
C LYS A 18 -0.71 6.09 -19.81
N ILE A 19 -0.35 4.89 -19.40
CA ILE A 19 0.18 4.60 -18.06
C ILE A 19 1.61 4.09 -18.22
N VAL A 20 2.59 4.91 -17.81
CA VAL A 20 3.99 4.54 -17.90
C VAL A 20 4.51 4.11 -16.53
N PHE A 21 4.96 2.88 -16.42
CA PHE A 21 5.59 2.33 -15.23
C PHE A 21 6.98 1.79 -15.57
N ASP A 22 8.00 2.24 -14.85
CA ASP A 22 9.40 1.82 -15.06
C ASP A 22 9.87 2.02 -16.51
N GLY A 23 9.43 3.14 -17.15
CA GLY A 23 9.74 3.50 -18.53
C GLY A 23 8.96 2.75 -19.60
N LYS A 24 8.02 1.88 -19.23
CA LYS A 24 7.20 1.07 -20.16
C LYS A 24 5.73 1.42 -20.06
N ASP A 25 5.05 1.48 -21.19
CA ASP A 25 3.61 1.68 -21.24
C ASP A 25 2.88 0.38 -20.85
N LEU A 26 2.03 0.45 -19.83
CA LEU A 26 1.29 -0.73 -19.38
C LEU A 26 0.25 -1.22 -20.39
N SER A 27 -0.23 -0.37 -21.31
CA SER A 27 -1.17 -0.75 -22.36
C SER A 27 -0.57 -1.68 -23.43
N GLU A 28 0.76 -1.76 -23.50
CA GLU A 28 1.48 -2.63 -24.45
C GLU A 28 1.59 -4.08 -23.95
N PHE A 29 1.21 -4.36 -22.69
CA PHE A 29 1.33 -5.68 -22.08
C PHE A 29 0.03 -6.44 -22.05
N GLY A 30 0.12 -7.76 -22.31
CA GLY A 30 -0.98 -8.69 -22.06
C GLY A 30 -1.18 -8.98 -20.57
N GLU A 31 -2.33 -9.57 -20.20
CA GLU A 31 -2.69 -9.84 -18.79
C GLU A 31 -1.64 -10.69 -18.05
N THR A 32 -1.01 -11.65 -18.74
CA THR A 32 0.05 -12.47 -18.11
C THR A 32 1.25 -11.62 -17.70
N GLU A 33 1.68 -10.69 -18.55
CA GLU A 33 2.80 -9.79 -18.29
C GLU A 33 2.44 -8.75 -17.23
N LEU A 34 1.23 -8.18 -17.27
CA LEU A 34 0.73 -7.28 -16.24
C LEU A 34 0.65 -7.98 -14.89
N SER A 35 0.18 -9.23 -14.85
CA SER A 35 0.16 -10.04 -13.63
C SER A 35 1.56 -10.26 -13.06
N ASP A 36 2.56 -10.50 -13.92
CA ASP A 36 3.96 -10.66 -13.49
C ASP A 36 4.57 -9.33 -13.02
N ILE A 37 4.25 -8.21 -13.65
CA ILE A 37 4.66 -6.87 -13.20
C ILE A 37 4.06 -6.57 -11.82
N ARG A 38 2.75 -6.78 -11.63
CA ARG A 38 2.08 -6.62 -10.33
C ARG A 38 2.74 -7.48 -9.26
N ARG A 39 2.93 -8.76 -9.55
CA ARG A 39 3.53 -9.72 -8.60
C ARG A 39 4.97 -9.40 -8.21
N THR A 40 5.78 -8.86 -9.12
CA THR A 40 7.23 -8.72 -8.92
C THR A 40 7.68 -7.28 -8.63
N LYS A 41 6.93 -6.28 -9.06
CA LYS A 41 7.36 -4.87 -9.00
C LYS A 41 6.38 -3.94 -8.29
N MET A 42 5.16 -4.40 -7.99
CA MET A 42 4.13 -3.61 -7.32
C MET A 42 3.66 -4.30 -6.06
N GLY A 43 3.37 -3.52 -5.01
CA GLY A 43 2.68 -3.99 -3.81
C GLY A 43 1.26 -3.45 -3.80
N LEU A 44 0.29 -4.26 -3.35
CA LEU A 44 -1.10 -3.86 -3.25
C LEU A 44 -1.58 -4.05 -1.82
N ILE A 45 -2.16 -3.01 -1.24
CA ILE A 45 -2.70 -3.00 0.12
C ILE A 45 -4.12 -2.43 0.06
N PHE A 46 -5.08 -3.19 0.54
CA PHE A 46 -6.49 -2.84 0.56
C PHE A 46 -6.94 -2.42 1.97
N GLN A 47 -8.06 -1.73 2.06
CA GLN A 47 -8.67 -1.33 3.32
C GLN A 47 -8.91 -2.54 4.25
N GLN A 48 -9.37 -3.65 3.68
CA GLN A 48 -9.43 -4.93 4.37
C GLN A 48 -8.42 -5.89 3.72
N PRO A 49 -7.40 -6.37 4.44
CA PRO A 49 -6.46 -7.33 3.90
C PRO A 49 -7.18 -8.61 3.48
N THR A 50 -7.12 -8.90 2.18
CA THR A 50 -7.68 -10.14 1.61
C THR A 50 -6.75 -11.30 1.92
N MET A 51 -6.90 -11.91 3.10
CA MET A 51 -6.15 -13.10 3.52
C MET A 51 -7.00 -14.35 3.34
N LEU A 52 -6.37 -15.45 2.95
CA LEU A 52 -7.02 -16.76 2.87
C LEU A 52 -7.22 -17.31 4.29
N LYS A 53 -8.46 -17.55 4.69
CA LYS A 53 -8.81 -18.04 6.04
C LYS A 53 -8.30 -19.46 6.32
N SER A 54 -8.00 -20.22 5.27
CA SER A 54 -7.45 -21.58 5.36
C SER A 54 -5.94 -21.63 5.60
N LEU A 55 -5.26 -20.48 5.63
CA LEU A 55 -3.83 -20.35 5.80
C LEU A 55 -3.51 -19.49 7.04
N ASN A 56 -2.42 -19.83 7.73
CA ASN A 56 -1.88 -18.98 8.80
C ASN A 56 -1.29 -17.68 8.24
N ILE A 57 -0.81 -16.79 9.11
CA ILE A 57 -0.24 -15.49 8.74
C ILE A 57 0.98 -15.65 7.84
N LEU A 58 1.93 -16.51 8.20
CA LEU A 58 3.15 -16.72 7.42
C LEU A 58 2.84 -17.23 6.00
N ASP A 59 1.97 -18.24 5.89
CA ASP A 59 1.59 -18.84 4.61
C ASP A 59 0.88 -17.83 3.69
N ASN A 60 0.01 -16.97 4.24
CA ASN A 60 -0.60 -15.87 3.50
C ASN A 60 0.43 -14.88 2.95
N ILE A 61 1.47 -14.56 3.73
CA ILE A 61 2.52 -13.62 3.32
C ILE A 61 3.38 -14.20 2.20
N ILE A 62 3.77 -15.48 2.30
CA ILE A 62 4.68 -16.11 1.34
C ILE A 62 3.98 -16.54 0.04
N LEU A 63 2.67 -16.75 0.06
CA LEU A 63 1.89 -17.34 -1.04
C LEU A 63 2.18 -16.71 -2.41
N PRO A 64 2.18 -15.39 -2.61
CA PRO A 64 2.47 -14.78 -3.91
C PRO A 64 3.89 -15.06 -4.40
N SER A 65 4.81 -15.28 -3.47
CA SER A 65 6.25 -15.47 -3.76
C SER A 65 6.63 -16.93 -4.05
N ILE A 66 5.75 -17.89 -3.76
CA ILE A 66 6.01 -19.32 -4.01
C ILE A 66 6.00 -19.64 -5.52
N ARG A 67 5.20 -18.92 -6.32
CA ARG A 67 5.20 -19.09 -7.77
C ARG A 67 6.58 -18.74 -8.33
N GLY A 68 7.26 -19.72 -8.91
CA GLY A 68 8.64 -19.61 -9.40
C GLY A 68 9.74 -19.86 -8.37
N ASN A 69 9.41 -19.97 -7.07
CA ASN A 69 10.39 -20.16 -5.98
C ASN A 69 10.19 -21.44 -5.16
N ARG A 70 9.51 -22.44 -5.72
CA ARG A 70 9.19 -23.70 -4.99
C ARG A 70 10.42 -24.41 -4.41
N LYS A 71 11.58 -24.28 -5.03
CA LYS A 71 12.85 -24.88 -4.55
C LYS A 71 13.49 -24.09 -3.39
N ASN A 72 13.02 -22.86 -3.11
CA ASN A 72 13.62 -21.93 -2.15
C ASN A 72 12.63 -21.48 -1.04
N ILE A 73 11.66 -22.31 -0.69
CA ILE A 73 10.62 -21.96 0.32
C ILE A 73 11.25 -21.50 1.64
N ALA A 74 12.32 -22.16 2.09
CA ALA A 74 13.03 -21.77 3.32
C ALA A 74 13.51 -20.31 3.27
N LYS A 75 14.12 -19.87 2.17
CA LYS A 75 14.58 -18.48 1.98
C LYS A 75 13.41 -17.48 1.90
N VAL A 76 12.33 -17.88 1.23
CA VAL A 76 11.10 -17.06 1.16
C VAL A 76 10.50 -16.89 2.56
N SER A 77 10.41 -17.95 3.35
CA SER A 77 9.90 -17.90 4.73
C SER A 77 10.81 -17.08 5.65
N GLU A 78 12.12 -17.15 5.50
CA GLU A 78 13.08 -16.33 6.26
C GLU A 78 12.88 -14.84 5.97
N LYS A 79 12.72 -14.46 4.69
CA LYS A 79 12.39 -13.09 4.32
C LYS A 79 11.07 -12.64 4.96
N ALA A 80 10.02 -13.47 4.94
CA ALA A 80 8.75 -13.17 5.56
C ALA A 80 8.89 -12.95 7.07
N ARG A 81 9.65 -13.79 7.78
CA ARG A 81 9.93 -13.63 9.21
C ARG A 81 10.68 -12.33 9.52
N THR A 82 11.64 -11.95 8.66
CA THR A 82 12.33 -10.66 8.78
C THR A 82 11.36 -9.49 8.66
N LEU A 83 10.41 -9.54 7.72
CA LEU A 83 9.38 -8.53 7.55
C LEU A 83 8.41 -8.51 8.75
N LEU A 84 7.96 -9.67 9.23
CA LEU A 84 7.11 -9.78 10.43
C LEU A 84 7.77 -9.14 11.67
N LYS A 85 9.07 -9.37 11.87
CA LYS A 85 9.84 -8.70 12.93
C LYS A 85 9.88 -7.19 12.75
N ARG A 86 10.12 -6.72 11.52
CA ARG A 86 10.18 -5.29 11.19
C ARG A 86 8.88 -4.57 11.53
N VAL A 87 7.73 -5.19 11.26
CA VAL A 87 6.41 -4.57 11.54
C VAL A 87 5.85 -4.93 12.92
N GLY A 88 6.62 -5.62 13.78
CA GLY A 88 6.28 -5.89 15.18
C GLY A 88 5.16 -6.91 15.39
N ILE A 89 5.08 -7.96 14.55
CA ILE A 89 4.11 -9.07 14.68
C ILE A 89 4.75 -10.45 14.45
N ALA A 90 6.01 -10.61 14.82
CA ALA A 90 6.75 -11.87 14.61
C ALA A 90 6.11 -13.08 15.31
N GLU A 91 5.50 -12.86 16.47
CA GLU A 91 4.84 -13.88 17.31
C GLU A 91 3.55 -14.44 16.68
N LEU A 92 3.06 -13.81 15.61
CA LEU A 92 1.81 -14.16 14.95
C LEU A 92 1.99 -15.10 13.74
N GLU A 93 3.21 -15.50 13.40
CA GLU A 93 3.51 -16.21 12.15
C GLU A 93 2.66 -17.46 11.93
N THR A 94 2.35 -18.20 13.02
CA THR A 94 1.56 -19.46 12.98
C THR A 94 0.09 -19.26 13.33
N ARG A 95 -0.34 -18.04 13.64
CA ARG A 95 -1.74 -17.75 14.00
C ARG A 95 -2.62 -17.77 12.76
N ASP A 96 -3.88 -18.20 12.98
CA ASP A 96 -4.93 -18.08 11.98
C ASP A 96 -5.33 -16.62 11.79
N THR A 97 -5.79 -16.25 10.60
CA THR A 97 -6.22 -14.88 10.29
C THR A 97 -7.37 -14.38 11.16
N THR A 98 -8.15 -15.29 11.77
CA THR A 98 -9.25 -14.98 12.69
C THR A 98 -8.82 -14.74 14.14
N GLN A 99 -7.55 -15.02 14.46
CA GLN A 99 -6.98 -14.89 15.81
C GLN A 99 -6.19 -13.59 16.01
N VAL A 100 -6.18 -12.72 15.02
CA VAL A 100 -5.40 -11.48 15.02
C VAL A 100 -6.31 -10.25 14.87
N SER A 101 -5.88 -9.11 15.40
CA SER A 101 -6.63 -7.86 15.27
C SER A 101 -6.55 -7.30 13.84
N GLY A 102 -7.45 -6.36 13.48
CA GLY A 102 -7.44 -5.71 12.18
C GLY A 102 -6.11 -5.00 11.87
N GLY A 103 -5.51 -4.33 12.85
CA GLY A 103 -4.21 -3.67 12.68
C GLY A 103 -3.06 -4.68 12.48
N GLN A 104 -3.09 -5.81 13.18
CA GLN A 104 -2.13 -6.91 12.98
C GLN A 104 -2.29 -7.55 11.59
N LEU A 105 -3.54 -7.75 11.15
CA LEU A 105 -3.82 -8.28 9.82
C LEU A 105 -3.36 -7.31 8.73
N GLN A 106 -3.52 -5.99 8.94
CA GLN A 106 -3.03 -4.97 8.02
C GLN A 106 -1.50 -4.98 7.92
N ARG A 107 -0.79 -5.13 9.04
CA ARG A 107 0.68 -5.28 9.04
C ARG A 107 1.11 -6.54 8.28
N ALA A 108 0.40 -7.65 8.43
CA ALA A 108 0.64 -8.86 7.63
C ALA A 108 0.40 -8.61 6.13
N GLY A 109 -0.62 -7.82 5.76
CA GLY A 109 -0.87 -7.36 4.39
C GLY A 109 0.30 -6.53 3.82
N ILE A 110 0.87 -5.65 4.63
CA ILE A 110 2.08 -4.89 4.26
C ILE A 110 3.26 -5.83 4.06
N CYS A 111 3.50 -6.79 4.95
CA CYS A 111 4.55 -7.80 4.78
C CYS A 111 4.39 -8.55 3.45
N ARG A 112 3.16 -8.99 3.13
CA ARG A 112 2.87 -9.65 1.85
C ARG A 112 3.20 -8.77 0.64
N ALA A 113 2.85 -7.49 0.69
CA ALA A 113 3.16 -6.54 -0.38
C ALA A 113 4.68 -6.33 -0.54
N LEU A 114 5.46 -6.39 0.54
CA LEU A 114 6.91 -6.22 0.54
C LEU A 114 7.69 -7.47 0.11
N MET A 115 7.05 -8.64 0.00
CA MET A 115 7.74 -9.89 -0.34
C MET A 115 8.48 -9.84 -1.68
N SER A 116 7.97 -9.07 -2.65
CA SER A 116 8.61 -8.90 -3.96
C SER A 116 9.69 -7.81 -3.98
N SER A 117 9.91 -7.05 -2.89
CA SER A 117 10.70 -5.82 -2.88
C SER A 117 10.21 -4.84 -3.98
N PRO A 118 8.95 -4.39 -3.90
CA PRO A 118 8.32 -3.64 -4.97
C PRO A 118 8.94 -2.26 -5.17
N LYS A 119 8.85 -1.73 -6.39
CA LYS A 119 9.22 -0.34 -6.69
C LYS A 119 8.19 0.67 -6.18
N ILE A 120 6.93 0.25 -6.13
CA ILE A 120 5.80 1.06 -5.66
C ILE A 120 4.80 0.20 -4.90
N ILE A 121 4.21 0.79 -3.86
CA ILE A 121 3.06 0.25 -3.14
C ILE A 121 1.85 1.14 -3.44
N PHE A 122 0.75 0.51 -3.85
CA PHE A 122 -0.56 1.12 -3.99
C PHE A 122 -1.42 0.74 -2.78
N GLY A 123 -1.93 1.72 -2.04
CA GLY A 123 -2.79 1.52 -0.89
C GLY A 123 -4.16 2.16 -1.10
N ASP A 124 -5.22 1.34 -1.08
CA ASP A 124 -6.60 1.81 -1.13
C ASP A 124 -7.16 1.86 0.29
N GLU A 125 -7.24 3.07 0.86
CA GLU A 125 -7.70 3.32 2.24
C GLU A 125 -7.05 2.41 3.30
N PRO A 126 -5.73 2.26 3.34
CA PRO A 126 -5.06 1.22 4.12
C PRO A 126 -5.25 1.34 5.64
N THR A 127 -5.80 2.45 6.11
CA THR A 127 -6.08 2.72 7.53
C THR A 127 -7.56 2.89 7.84
N GLY A 128 -8.44 2.86 6.82
CA GLY A 128 -9.85 3.23 6.95
C GLY A 128 -10.69 2.33 7.86
N ALA A 129 -10.25 1.09 8.14
CA ALA A 129 -10.92 0.16 9.05
C ALA A 129 -10.24 0.07 10.44
N LEU A 130 -9.28 0.95 10.74
CA LEU A 130 -8.45 0.89 11.93
C LEU A 130 -8.80 1.99 12.94
N ASN A 131 -8.55 1.71 14.22
CA ASN A 131 -8.58 2.77 15.24
C ASN A 131 -7.38 3.73 15.04
N SER A 132 -7.47 4.92 15.62
CA SER A 132 -6.47 5.99 15.43
C SER A 132 -5.04 5.57 15.79
N LYS A 133 -4.85 4.77 16.83
CA LYS A 133 -3.53 4.28 17.24
C LYS A 133 -2.93 3.35 16.17
N SER A 134 -3.69 2.34 15.76
CA SER A 134 -3.24 1.41 14.71
C SER A 134 -3.03 2.11 13.37
N ALA A 135 -3.87 3.08 13.02
CA ALA A 135 -3.71 3.89 11.82
C ALA A 135 -2.37 4.66 11.84
N HIS A 136 -2.03 5.27 12.98
CA HIS A 136 -0.76 5.98 13.15
C HIS A 136 0.44 5.04 12.95
N GLU A 137 0.43 3.89 13.62
CA GLU A 137 1.48 2.87 13.53
C GLU A 137 1.66 2.34 12.09
N ILE A 138 0.57 2.16 11.33
CA ILE A 138 0.63 1.78 9.91
C ILE A 138 1.27 2.89 9.07
N MET A 139 0.95 4.15 9.34
CA MET A 139 1.55 5.27 8.63
C MET A 139 3.05 5.44 8.95
N ASP A 140 3.48 5.11 10.17
CA ASP A 140 4.92 5.08 10.52
C ASP A 140 5.64 4.00 9.72
N ILE A 141 5.07 2.80 9.61
CA ILE A 141 5.60 1.72 8.78
C ILE A 141 5.71 2.17 7.31
N PHE A 142 4.70 2.85 6.75
CA PHE A 142 4.80 3.40 5.40
C PHE A 142 5.91 4.44 5.25
N SER A 143 6.09 5.31 6.25
CA SER A 143 7.17 6.30 6.23
C SER A 143 8.55 5.64 6.20
N GLU A 144 8.76 4.57 6.97
CA GLU A 144 9.99 3.78 6.95
C GLU A 144 10.22 3.09 5.59
N ILE A 145 9.17 2.47 5.03
CA ILE A 145 9.24 1.81 3.71
C ILE A 145 9.61 2.82 2.62
N ASN A 146 9.03 4.02 2.68
CA ASN A 146 9.34 5.09 1.73
C ASN A 146 10.77 5.61 1.90
N ALA A 147 11.25 5.74 3.14
CA ALA A 147 12.64 6.11 3.42
C ALA A 147 13.66 5.10 2.86
N ASP A 148 13.29 3.82 2.79
CA ASP A 148 14.08 2.76 2.13
C ASP A 148 14.04 2.81 0.59
N GLY A 149 13.32 3.78 0.00
CA GLY A 149 13.29 4.02 -1.44
C GLY A 149 12.11 3.40 -2.19
N THR A 150 11.15 2.76 -1.52
CA THR A 150 9.92 2.29 -2.16
C THR A 150 8.93 3.45 -2.31
N ALA A 151 8.47 3.74 -3.54
CA ALA A 151 7.41 4.72 -3.75
C ALA A 151 6.09 4.24 -3.14
N ILE A 152 5.28 5.16 -2.61
CA ILE A 152 3.98 4.83 -2.03
C ILE A 152 2.92 5.76 -2.59
N MET A 153 1.85 5.20 -3.13
CA MET A 153 0.66 5.91 -3.55
C MET A 153 -0.54 5.44 -2.73
N LEU A 154 -1.16 6.36 -2.01
CA LEU A 154 -2.32 6.08 -1.17
C LEU A 154 -3.58 6.75 -1.70
N VAL A 155 -4.68 6.08 -1.64
CA VAL A 155 -6.03 6.66 -1.73
C VAL A 155 -6.58 6.78 -0.33
N THR A 156 -7.05 7.97 0.04
CA THR A 156 -7.67 8.21 1.34
C THR A 156 -8.68 9.36 1.27
N HIS A 157 -9.56 9.43 2.26
CA HIS A 157 -10.40 10.58 2.56
C HIS A 157 -10.00 11.25 3.89
N ASP A 158 -8.98 10.72 4.57
CA ASP A 158 -8.50 11.24 5.86
C ASP A 158 -7.37 12.25 5.65
N ALA A 159 -7.62 13.52 6.04
CA ALA A 159 -6.64 14.59 6.00
C ALA A 159 -5.37 14.29 6.81
N LYS A 160 -5.47 13.53 7.91
CA LYS A 160 -4.32 13.14 8.74
C LYS A 160 -3.39 12.18 8.00
N VAL A 161 -3.95 11.27 7.21
CA VAL A 161 -3.19 10.36 6.35
C VAL A 161 -2.54 11.14 5.21
N ALA A 162 -3.32 11.99 4.51
CA ALA A 162 -2.84 12.80 3.40
C ALA A 162 -1.71 13.75 3.84
N ALA A 163 -1.83 14.38 5.02
CA ALA A 163 -0.83 15.29 5.57
C ALA A 163 0.55 14.64 5.81
N ARG A 164 0.65 13.31 5.82
CA ARG A 164 1.92 12.59 5.95
C ARG A 164 2.64 12.36 4.61
N THR A 165 2.05 12.79 3.50
CA THR A 165 2.61 12.61 2.14
C THR A 165 3.19 13.94 1.60
N GLU A 166 4.09 13.84 0.62
CA GLU A 166 4.75 15.02 0.01
C GLU A 166 3.94 15.59 -1.16
N ARG A 167 3.04 14.80 -1.74
CA ARG A 167 2.22 15.19 -2.89
C ARG A 167 0.80 14.68 -2.74
N ILE A 168 -0.16 15.56 -2.82
CA ILE A 168 -1.58 15.25 -2.66
C ILE A 168 -2.34 15.72 -3.90
N LEU A 169 -3.08 14.81 -4.50
CA LEU A 169 -3.98 15.09 -5.63
C LEU A 169 -5.44 15.02 -5.12
N PHE A 170 -6.15 16.13 -5.21
CA PHE A 170 -7.55 16.19 -4.82
C PHE A 170 -8.43 15.78 -6.00
N MET A 171 -9.31 14.81 -5.76
CA MET A 171 -10.20 14.28 -6.78
C MET A 171 -11.67 14.48 -6.39
N LEU A 172 -12.41 15.16 -7.26
CA LEU A 172 -13.86 15.33 -7.19
C LEU A 172 -14.49 14.83 -8.49
N ASP A 173 -15.55 14.06 -8.42
CA ASP A 173 -16.32 13.52 -9.56
C ASP A 173 -15.45 12.89 -10.66
N GLY A 174 -14.45 12.09 -10.24
CA GLY A 174 -13.56 11.39 -11.16
C GLY A 174 -12.44 12.22 -11.78
N LYS A 175 -12.36 13.53 -11.48
CA LYS A 175 -11.35 14.45 -12.02
C LYS A 175 -10.39 14.91 -10.93
N ILE A 176 -9.13 15.12 -11.30
CA ILE A 176 -8.17 15.83 -10.44
C ILE A 176 -8.48 17.33 -10.55
N VAL A 177 -8.89 17.93 -9.43
CA VAL A 177 -9.31 19.34 -9.36
C VAL A 177 -8.24 20.24 -8.74
N SER A 178 -7.31 19.69 -7.96
CA SER A 178 -6.23 20.44 -7.34
C SER A 178 -5.06 19.55 -6.97
N GLU A 179 -3.91 20.16 -6.76
CA GLU A 179 -2.68 19.53 -6.27
C GLU A 179 -2.10 20.35 -5.11
N LEU A 180 -1.62 19.68 -4.07
CA LEU A 180 -0.85 20.27 -2.98
C LEU A 180 0.49 19.55 -2.86
N LYS A 181 1.58 20.30 -2.82
CA LYS A 181 2.94 19.80 -2.57
C LYS A 181 3.41 20.26 -1.20
N LEU A 182 3.81 19.33 -0.38
CA LEU A 182 4.34 19.58 0.95
C LEU A 182 5.82 19.20 1.00
N PRO A 183 6.63 19.87 1.79
CA PRO A 183 8.02 19.46 2.01
C PRO A 183 8.04 18.06 2.67
N LYS A 184 9.19 17.40 2.69
CA LYS A 184 9.33 16.14 3.42
C LYS A 184 8.90 16.32 4.88
N LEU A 185 8.11 15.36 5.40
CA LEU A 185 7.59 15.42 6.76
C LEU A 185 8.75 15.48 7.76
N ASN A 186 8.73 16.47 8.64
CA ASN A 186 9.49 16.47 9.85
C ASN A 186 8.49 16.42 11.04
N GLY A 187 8.79 15.64 12.06
CA GLY A 187 7.82 15.28 13.10
C GLY A 187 7.14 16.44 13.85
N SER A 188 7.60 17.69 13.69
CA SER A 188 7.07 18.88 14.38
C SER A 188 6.01 19.65 13.59
N ASP A 189 5.78 19.34 12.32
CA ASP A 189 4.91 20.13 11.44
C ASP A 189 3.57 19.46 11.05
N ILE A 190 3.29 18.30 11.65
CA ILE A 190 2.12 17.49 11.24
C ILE A 190 0.78 18.21 11.46
N GLU A 191 0.59 18.93 12.56
CA GLU A 191 -0.64 19.65 12.86
C GLU A 191 -0.90 20.73 11.80
N ARG A 192 0.09 21.57 11.51
CA ARG A 192 0.03 22.60 10.46
C ARG A 192 -0.31 21.98 9.10
N ARG A 193 0.28 20.84 8.77
CA ARG A 193 0.02 20.13 7.51
C ARG A 193 -1.41 19.60 7.43
N VAL A 194 -1.95 19.09 8.54
CA VAL A 194 -3.36 18.65 8.62
C VAL A 194 -4.30 19.84 8.39
N GLU A 195 -4.02 20.99 9.01
CA GLU A 195 -4.80 22.23 8.79
C GLU A 195 -4.77 22.66 7.32
N GLU A 196 -3.58 22.67 6.69
CA GLU A 196 -3.40 23.05 5.29
C GLU A 196 -4.15 22.09 4.33
N VAL A 197 -4.06 20.78 4.57
CA VAL A 197 -4.79 19.77 3.79
C VAL A 197 -6.31 19.93 3.98
N THR A 198 -6.76 20.11 5.23
CA THR A 198 -8.19 20.28 5.54
C THR A 198 -8.76 21.54 4.88
N ALA A 199 -8.03 22.65 4.96
CA ALA A 199 -8.43 23.89 4.30
C ALA A 199 -8.56 23.69 2.78
N LYS A 200 -7.62 22.97 2.17
CA LYS A 200 -7.66 22.68 0.73
C LYS A 200 -8.81 21.73 0.35
N MET A 201 -9.12 20.75 1.18
CA MET A 201 -10.29 19.86 0.99
C MET A 201 -11.58 20.68 0.97
N LEU A 202 -11.78 21.58 1.95
CA LEU A 202 -12.95 22.46 2.01
C LEU A 202 -13.04 23.40 0.79
N GLU A 203 -11.90 23.98 0.33
CA GLU A 203 -11.84 24.85 -0.85
C GLU A 203 -12.34 24.13 -2.12
N VAL A 204 -12.01 22.85 -2.27
CA VAL A 204 -12.38 22.07 -3.47
C VAL A 204 -13.67 21.26 -3.32
N GLY A 205 -14.37 21.39 -2.18
CA GLY A 205 -15.66 20.74 -1.93
C GLY A 205 -15.59 19.25 -1.60
N ILE A 206 -14.52 18.83 -0.95
CA ILE A 206 -14.29 17.42 -0.53
C ILE A 206 -14.37 17.32 1.00
#